data_007a2793d04176f94e8fa4c2babcc12f
#
_entry.id   007a2793d04176f94e8fa4c2babcc12f
#
_cell.length_a   1.000
_cell.length_b   1.000
_cell.length_c   1.000
_cell.angle_alpha   90.00
_cell.angle_beta   90.00
_cell.angle_gamma   90.00
#
_symmetry.space_group_name_H-M   'P 1'
#
loop_
_entity.id
_entity.type
_entity.pdbx_description
1 polymer ?
#
loop_
_entity_poly.entity_id
_entity_poly.type
_entity_poly.pdbx_seq_one_letter_code
_entity_poly.pdbx_strand_id
1 'polypeptide(L)'
;FDGLLADLESSTPHATLPVLPDGKYSVRVRGVDTGRLQGLDAVAQLEVETLPEPPYAIAPAIDAVVREAQVEFRWAKATDAGSYHFELADESTFANLLMSHTASDTSPLQLPQPLAEGSYYWRIASNRTDGKRGPFSDPMAFTVRRLPEVGDIGNESDARQTTFRWRAGEAGQQYRFQLSR
;
A
#
# COMPACT_ATOMS: atom_id res chain seq x y z
N PHE A 1 29.60 3.75 32.59
CA PHE A 1 29.30 3.75 31.15
C PHE A 1 30.42 2.94 30.44
N ASP A 2 30.33 1.64 30.48
CA ASP A 2 31.25 0.75 29.77
C ASP A 2 30.71 0.56 28.32
N GLY A 3 31.63 0.56 27.32
CA GLY A 3 31.27 0.37 25.91
C GLY A 3 30.63 1.60 25.26
N LEU A 4 31.26 2.77 25.41
CA LEU A 4 30.82 3.98 24.71
C LEU A 4 30.83 3.78 23.18
N LEU A 5 29.71 4.05 22.54
CA LEU A 5 29.55 4.05 21.08
C LEU A 5 29.82 5.43 20.48
N ALA A 6 29.59 6.50 21.24
CA ALA A 6 29.86 7.86 20.86
C ALA A 6 30.17 8.71 22.10
N ASP A 7 31.11 9.65 21.98
CA ASP A 7 31.41 10.69 22.95
C ASP A 7 31.60 12.02 22.20
N LEU A 8 30.67 12.94 22.38
CA LEU A 8 30.59 14.17 21.61
C LEU A 8 30.49 15.39 22.54
N GLU A 9 31.26 16.45 22.26
CA GLU A 9 31.03 17.76 22.84
C GLU A 9 30.23 18.63 21.86
N SER A 10 29.21 19.34 22.33
CA SER A 10 28.38 20.24 21.53
C SER A 10 28.18 21.57 22.29
N SER A 11 28.25 22.66 21.55
CA SER A 11 27.90 24.01 22.05
C SER A 11 26.40 24.31 21.92
N THR A 12 25.62 23.38 21.33
CA THR A 12 24.19 23.50 21.12
C THR A 12 23.47 22.37 21.83
N PRO A 13 22.19 22.53 22.23
CA PRO A 13 21.46 21.51 22.99
C PRO A 13 20.95 20.35 22.13
N HIS A 14 21.72 19.92 21.11
CA HIS A 14 21.42 18.78 20.28
C HIS A 14 22.70 18.04 19.85
N ALA A 15 22.58 16.75 19.58
CA ALA A 15 23.60 15.92 18.96
C ALA A 15 22.96 15.00 17.93
N THR A 16 23.65 14.78 16.80
CA THR A 16 23.22 13.88 15.74
C THR A 16 24.22 12.75 15.63
N LEU A 17 23.72 11.52 15.62
CA LEU A 17 24.49 10.30 15.45
C LEU A 17 24.14 9.65 14.11
N PRO A 18 25.01 8.81 13.55
CA PRO A 18 24.65 7.87 12.49
C PRO A 18 23.51 6.95 12.92
N VAL A 19 22.89 6.26 11.95
CA VAL A 19 21.85 5.26 12.23
C VAL A 19 22.41 4.22 13.20
N LEU A 20 21.70 4.02 14.30
CA LEU A 20 22.03 3.03 15.31
C LEU A 20 21.38 1.68 14.94
N PRO A 21 22.10 0.55 15.11
CA PRO A 21 21.48 -0.79 15.03
C PRO A 21 20.34 -0.97 16.03
N ASP A 22 19.50 -1.98 15.81
CA ASP A 22 18.46 -2.36 16.76
C ASP A 22 19.10 -2.67 18.12
N GLY A 23 18.50 -2.12 19.18
CA GLY A 23 19.02 -2.34 20.52
C GLY A 23 18.56 -1.33 21.56
N LYS A 24 18.95 -1.59 22.79
CA LYS A 24 18.70 -0.67 23.91
C LYS A 24 19.96 0.13 24.22
N TYR A 25 19.81 1.42 24.26
CA TYR A 25 20.89 2.38 24.46
C TYR A 25 20.63 3.22 25.70
N SER A 26 21.71 3.61 26.36
CA SER A 26 21.67 4.58 27.43
C SER A 26 22.35 5.87 26.95
N VAL A 27 21.64 6.98 27.01
CA VAL A 27 22.13 8.31 26.69
C VAL A 27 22.40 9.07 27.97
N ARG A 28 23.55 9.69 28.06
CA ARG A 28 23.95 10.54 29.17
C ARG A 28 24.39 11.92 28.64
N VAL A 29 23.86 12.96 29.21
CA VAL A 29 24.24 14.34 28.90
C VAL A 29 24.59 15.06 30.17
N ARG A 30 25.66 15.86 30.14
CA ARG A 30 26.06 16.75 31.24
C ARG A 30 26.51 18.11 30.68
N GLY A 31 26.28 19.16 31.44
CA GLY A 31 26.84 20.47 31.16
C GLY A 31 28.33 20.52 31.52
N VAL A 32 29.08 21.24 30.72
CA VAL A 32 30.49 21.53 30.97
C VAL A 32 30.61 23.05 30.93
N ASP A 33 31.13 23.66 32.00
CA ASP A 33 31.34 25.09 32.05
C ASP A 33 32.64 25.54 31.30
N THR A 34 32.88 26.85 31.26
CA THR A 34 34.07 27.42 30.60
C THR A 34 35.37 27.03 31.29
N GLY A 35 35.31 26.65 32.56
CA GLY A 35 36.45 26.13 33.34
C GLY A 35 36.61 24.62 33.23
N ARG A 36 35.82 23.94 32.35
CA ARG A 36 35.80 22.48 32.13
C ARG A 36 35.31 21.70 33.35
N LEU A 37 34.61 22.35 34.28
CA LEU A 37 33.93 21.66 35.35
C LEU A 37 32.66 20.99 34.81
N GLN A 38 32.52 19.71 35.09
CA GLN A 38 31.39 18.90 34.66
C GLN A 38 30.28 18.90 35.72
N GLY A 39 29.04 19.13 35.26
CA GLY A 39 27.86 19.09 36.10
C GLY A 39 27.31 17.63 36.29
N LEU A 40 26.11 17.54 36.88
CA LEU A 40 25.43 16.28 37.08
C LEU A 40 24.96 15.70 35.74
N ASP A 41 24.87 14.38 35.72
CA ASP A 41 24.36 13.62 34.57
C ASP A 41 22.83 13.66 34.47
N ALA A 42 22.32 13.98 33.29
CA ALA A 42 20.98 13.58 32.87
C ALA A 42 21.08 12.29 32.05
N VAL A 43 20.32 11.27 32.44
CA VAL A 43 20.36 9.94 31.81
C VAL A 43 18.99 9.61 31.24
N ALA A 44 18.96 9.07 30.01
CA ALA A 44 17.77 8.56 29.35
C ALA A 44 18.05 7.17 28.76
N GLN A 45 16.99 6.35 28.64
CA GLN A 45 17.01 5.10 27.91
C GLN A 45 16.35 5.30 26.57
N LEU A 46 16.92 4.70 25.51
CA LEU A 46 16.43 4.71 24.15
C LEU A 46 16.39 3.27 23.64
N GLU A 47 15.30 2.87 23.04
CA GLU A 47 15.19 1.61 22.28
C GLU A 47 15.07 1.95 20.80
N VAL A 48 16.00 1.41 20.01
CA VAL A 48 16.01 1.55 18.55
C VAL A 48 15.53 0.23 17.96
N GLU A 49 14.52 0.31 17.11
CA GLU A 49 14.00 -0.81 16.33
C GLU A 49 13.84 -0.39 14.88
N THR A 50 14.54 -1.10 14.00
CA THR A 50 14.41 -0.90 12.55
C THR A 50 13.24 -1.73 12.06
N LEU A 51 12.19 -1.07 11.59
CA LEU A 51 11.05 -1.71 10.97
C LEU A 51 11.29 -1.83 9.45
N PRO A 52 10.79 -2.90 8.80
CA PRO A 52 10.94 -3.05 7.35
C PRO A 52 10.16 -1.95 6.62
N GLU A 53 10.73 -1.45 5.53
CA GLU A 53 10.05 -0.51 4.67
C GLU A 53 8.84 -1.15 3.98
N PRO A 54 7.80 -0.36 3.62
CA PRO A 54 6.69 -0.88 2.85
C PRO A 54 7.15 -1.37 1.48
N PRO A 55 6.54 -2.43 0.95
CA PRO A 55 6.87 -2.89 -0.39
C PRO A 55 6.37 -1.89 -1.44
N TYR A 56 7.00 -1.87 -2.60
CA TYR A 56 6.52 -1.08 -3.73
C TYR A 56 5.21 -1.67 -4.27
N ALA A 57 4.14 -0.90 -4.22
CA ALA A 57 2.83 -1.25 -4.75
C ALA A 57 2.84 -1.20 -6.29
N ILE A 58 2.42 -2.29 -6.97
CA ILE A 58 2.50 -2.43 -8.43
C ILE A 58 1.12 -2.34 -9.08
N ALA A 59 0.15 -3.13 -8.61
CA ALA A 59 -1.17 -3.19 -9.23
C ALA A 59 -2.27 -3.43 -8.19
N PRO A 60 -3.45 -2.82 -8.36
CA PRO A 60 -3.74 -1.73 -9.29
C PRO A 60 -2.89 -0.50 -9.02
N ALA A 61 -2.41 0.16 -10.09
CA ALA A 61 -1.66 1.42 -9.97
C ALA A 61 -2.58 2.55 -9.49
N ILE A 62 -1.99 3.62 -8.98
CA ILE A 62 -2.74 4.81 -8.59
C ILE A 62 -3.56 5.33 -9.77
N ASP A 63 -4.83 5.68 -9.52
CA ASP A 63 -5.82 6.16 -10.48
C ASP A 63 -6.14 5.18 -11.64
N ALA A 64 -5.75 3.91 -11.51
CA ALA A 64 -6.09 2.89 -12.49
C ALA A 64 -7.60 2.68 -12.59
N VAL A 65 -8.09 2.43 -13.81
CA VAL A 65 -9.45 1.95 -14.07
C VAL A 65 -9.40 0.46 -14.39
N VAL A 66 -9.84 -0.36 -13.45
CA VAL A 66 -9.92 -1.81 -13.59
C VAL A 66 -11.28 -2.16 -14.19
N ARG A 67 -11.27 -2.98 -15.24
CA ARG A 67 -12.48 -3.40 -15.97
C ARG A 67 -12.77 -4.88 -15.87
N GLU A 68 -11.80 -5.62 -15.36
CA GLU A 68 -11.93 -7.04 -15.08
C GLU A 68 -12.81 -7.25 -13.84
N ALA A 69 -13.61 -8.31 -13.85
CA ALA A 69 -14.44 -8.68 -12.70
C ALA A 69 -13.58 -9.05 -11.47
N GLN A 70 -12.41 -9.61 -11.71
CA GLN A 70 -11.46 -10.01 -10.66
C GLN A 70 -10.29 -9.05 -10.61
N VAL A 71 -10.16 -8.33 -9.51
CA VAL A 71 -9.03 -7.43 -9.28
C VAL A 71 -7.86 -8.24 -8.72
N GLU A 72 -6.68 -8.05 -9.31
CA GLU A 72 -5.44 -8.66 -8.87
C GLU A 72 -4.53 -7.62 -8.24
N PHE A 73 -4.12 -7.84 -6.98
CA PHE A 73 -3.21 -6.98 -6.26
C PHE A 73 -1.79 -7.53 -6.30
N ARG A 74 -0.84 -6.69 -6.65
CA ARG A 74 0.57 -7.06 -6.77
C ARG A 74 1.47 -6.02 -6.14
N TRP A 75 2.55 -6.48 -5.50
CA TRP A 75 3.61 -5.66 -4.93
C TRP A 75 4.97 -6.33 -5.12
N ALA A 76 6.03 -5.54 -5.03
CA ALA A 76 7.39 -6.05 -5.08
C ALA A 76 7.82 -6.64 -3.74
N LYS A 77 8.79 -7.53 -3.76
CA LYS A 77 9.42 -8.04 -2.54
C LYS A 77 10.21 -6.92 -1.87
N ALA A 78 9.98 -6.70 -0.58
CA ALA A 78 10.78 -5.79 0.24
C ALA A 78 11.91 -6.57 0.95
N THR A 79 13.05 -5.90 1.15
CA THR A 79 14.15 -6.44 1.95
C THR A 79 13.70 -6.61 3.39
N ASP A 80 14.15 -7.66 4.05
CA ASP A 80 13.86 -7.98 5.46
C ASP A 80 12.38 -8.19 5.81
N ALA A 81 11.51 -8.31 4.80
CA ALA A 81 10.12 -8.69 5.00
C ALA A 81 9.98 -10.21 5.16
N GLY A 82 9.36 -10.63 6.26
CA GLY A 82 8.95 -12.01 6.50
C GLY A 82 7.53 -12.33 5.98
N SER A 83 6.68 -11.30 5.91
CA SER A 83 5.32 -11.38 5.35
C SER A 83 4.80 -9.98 5.05
N TYR A 84 3.60 -9.89 4.46
CA TYR A 84 2.98 -8.63 4.06
C TYR A 84 1.58 -8.52 4.64
N HIS A 85 1.21 -7.32 5.06
CA HIS A 85 -0.13 -7.02 5.54
C HIS A 85 -0.83 -6.09 4.56
N PHE A 86 -1.85 -6.62 3.90
CA PHE A 86 -2.67 -5.95 2.89
C PHE A 86 -3.97 -5.43 3.50
N GLU A 87 -4.39 -4.24 3.10
CA GLU A 87 -5.68 -3.67 3.44
C GLU A 87 -6.34 -3.05 2.20
N LEU A 88 -7.66 -3.24 2.11
CA LEU A 88 -8.54 -2.68 1.08
C LEU A 88 -9.72 -1.98 1.76
N ALA A 89 -10.07 -0.79 1.27
CA ALA A 89 -11.18 0.02 1.76
C ALA A 89 -11.89 0.73 0.59
N ASP A 90 -13.09 1.23 0.83
CA ASP A 90 -13.83 2.11 -0.08
C ASP A 90 -13.63 3.60 0.22
N GLU A 91 -12.80 3.90 1.23
CA GLU A 91 -12.42 5.26 1.60
C GLU A 91 -10.92 5.37 1.90
N SER A 92 -10.33 6.56 1.68
CA SER A 92 -8.89 6.80 1.82
C SER A 92 -8.39 6.79 3.27
N THR A 93 -9.28 6.88 4.24
CA THR A 93 -8.95 6.88 5.67
C THR A 93 -8.74 5.47 6.24
N PHE A 94 -9.20 4.43 5.53
CA PHE A 94 -9.19 3.04 5.99
C PHE A 94 -9.91 2.83 7.34
N ALA A 95 -10.90 3.66 7.65
CA ALA A 95 -11.68 3.51 8.88
C ALA A 95 -12.56 2.25 8.83
N ASN A 96 -13.06 1.90 7.63
CA ASN A 96 -13.84 0.68 7.39
C ASN A 96 -13.13 -0.18 6.34
N LEU A 97 -12.57 -1.30 6.77
CA LEU A 97 -11.86 -2.21 5.87
C LEU A 97 -12.85 -3.17 5.20
N LEU A 98 -12.78 -3.26 3.87
CA LEU A 98 -13.45 -4.30 3.09
C LEU A 98 -12.69 -5.63 3.17
N MET A 99 -11.37 -5.55 3.27
CA MET A 99 -10.50 -6.70 3.46
C MET A 99 -9.24 -6.32 4.22
N SER A 100 -8.81 -7.22 5.10
CA SER A 100 -7.49 -7.21 5.75
C SER A 100 -6.92 -8.62 5.64
N HIS A 101 -5.70 -8.76 5.11
CA HIS A 101 -5.08 -10.06 4.85
C HIS A 101 -3.58 -10.02 5.09
N THR A 102 -3.03 -11.12 5.61
CA THR A 102 -1.58 -11.31 5.73
C THR A 102 -1.12 -12.36 4.73
N ALA A 103 -0.28 -11.95 3.78
CA ALA A 103 0.33 -12.81 2.77
C ALA A 103 1.77 -13.17 3.17
N SER A 104 2.14 -14.41 2.97
CA SER A 104 3.50 -14.91 3.27
C SER A 104 4.52 -14.60 2.16
N ASP A 105 4.05 -14.25 0.97
CA ASP A 105 4.89 -13.97 -0.20
C ASP A 105 4.33 -12.82 -1.05
N THR A 106 4.93 -12.59 -2.20
CA THR A 106 4.52 -11.56 -3.18
C THR A 106 3.69 -12.12 -4.32
N SER A 107 3.13 -13.32 -4.18
CA SER A 107 2.21 -13.88 -5.18
C SER A 107 1.00 -12.99 -5.33
N PRO A 108 0.43 -12.89 -6.55
CA PRO A 108 -0.74 -12.07 -6.78
C PRO A 108 -1.87 -12.42 -5.80
N LEU A 109 -2.39 -11.39 -5.13
CA LEU A 109 -3.53 -11.53 -4.24
C LEU A 109 -4.81 -11.25 -5.02
N GLN A 110 -5.72 -12.21 -5.00
CA GLN A 110 -7.06 -12.07 -5.57
C GLN A 110 -8.11 -12.07 -4.47
N LEU A 111 -9.15 -11.27 -4.65
CA LEU A 111 -10.27 -11.27 -3.73
C LEU A 111 -11.14 -12.50 -3.91
N PRO A 112 -11.75 -13.03 -2.84
CA PRO A 112 -12.65 -14.17 -2.92
C PRO A 112 -13.93 -13.86 -3.72
N GLN A 113 -14.29 -12.58 -3.84
CA GLN A 113 -15.44 -12.09 -4.59
C GLN A 113 -15.08 -10.88 -5.41
N PRO A 114 -15.67 -10.69 -6.61
CA PRO A 114 -15.48 -9.49 -7.40
C PRO A 114 -15.94 -8.22 -6.66
N LEU A 115 -15.23 -7.12 -6.87
CA LEU A 115 -15.67 -5.81 -6.38
C LEU A 115 -16.83 -5.29 -7.22
N ALA A 116 -17.74 -4.56 -6.59
CA ALA A 116 -18.73 -3.76 -7.27
C ALA A 116 -18.08 -2.58 -8.01
N GLU A 117 -18.82 -1.91 -8.91
CA GLU A 117 -18.35 -0.64 -9.46
C GLU A 117 -18.22 0.40 -8.38
N GLY A 118 -17.12 1.14 -8.40
CA GLY A 118 -16.82 2.14 -7.37
C GLY A 118 -15.34 2.51 -7.31
N SER A 119 -15.03 3.41 -6.40
CA SER A 119 -13.67 3.83 -6.07
C SER A 119 -13.19 3.08 -4.84
N TYR A 120 -11.94 2.64 -4.86
CA TYR A 120 -11.33 1.83 -3.81
C TYR A 120 -9.92 2.31 -3.53
N TYR A 121 -9.45 1.97 -2.34
CA TYR A 121 -8.10 2.29 -1.86
C TYR A 121 -7.47 1.04 -1.28
N TRP A 122 -6.22 0.79 -1.60
CA TRP A 122 -5.48 -0.30 -0.99
C TRP A 122 -4.11 0.18 -0.53
N ARG A 123 -3.56 -0.49 0.45
CA ARG A 123 -2.21 -0.26 0.99
C ARG A 123 -1.60 -1.55 1.48
N ILE A 124 -0.29 -1.55 1.60
CA ILE A 124 0.47 -2.72 1.96
C ILE A 124 1.59 -2.34 2.93
N ALA A 125 1.84 -3.17 3.93
CA ALA A 125 2.95 -3.04 4.86
C ALA A 125 3.78 -4.31 4.85
N SER A 126 5.08 -4.19 5.12
CA SER A 126 5.94 -5.34 5.40
C SER A 126 5.88 -5.68 6.88
N ASN A 127 5.85 -6.98 7.20
CA ASN A 127 6.08 -7.47 8.55
C ASN A 127 7.46 -8.11 8.61
N ARG A 128 8.22 -7.83 9.65
CA ARG A 128 9.47 -8.49 9.98
C ARG A 128 9.20 -9.96 10.36
N THR A 129 10.22 -10.81 10.36
CA THR A 129 10.10 -12.24 10.70
C THR A 129 9.62 -12.50 12.13
N ASP A 130 9.81 -11.55 13.04
CA ASP A 130 9.30 -11.58 14.43
C ASP A 130 7.85 -11.08 14.55
N GLY A 131 7.20 -10.75 13.42
CA GLY A 131 5.81 -10.29 13.35
C GLY A 131 5.62 -8.78 13.54
N LYS A 132 6.66 -8.00 13.82
CA LYS A 132 6.55 -6.54 13.91
C LYS A 132 6.27 -5.95 12.55
N ARG A 133 5.23 -5.10 12.47
CA ARG A 133 4.80 -4.45 11.25
C ARG A 133 5.50 -3.11 11.07
N GLY A 134 6.02 -2.88 9.86
CA GLY A 134 6.49 -1.59 9.40
C GLY A 134 5.34 -0.64 9.01
N PRO A 135 5.67 0.56 8.53
CA PRO A 135 4.67 1.49 8.03
C PRO A 135 3.95 0.92 6.79
N PHE A 136 2.74 1.39 6.55
CA PHE A 136 2.04 1.14 5.29
C PHE A 136 2.64 1.99 4.16
N SER A 137 2.48 1.50 2.93
CA SER A 137 2.66 2.31 1.73
C SER A 137 1.65 3.45 1.70
N ASP A 138 1.90 4.43 0.83
CA ASP A 138 0.86 5.39 0.48
C ASP A 138 -0.37 4.66 -0.06
N PRO A 139 -1.59 5.19 0.20
CA PRO A 139 -2.82 4.64 -0.34
C PRO A 139 -2.84 4.66 -1.87
N MET A 140 -3.12 3.51 -2.48
CA MET A 140 -3.27 3.35 -3.92
C MET A 140 -4.75 3.41 -4.28
N ALA A 141 -5.20 4.55 -4.81
CA ALA A 141 -6.56 4.73 -5.29
C ALA A 141 -6.75 4.06 -6.66
N PHE A 142 -7.88 3.38 -6.87
CA PHE A 142 -8.28 2.84 -8.16
C PHE A 142 -9.80 2.82 -8.29
N THR A 143 -10.30 2.68 -9.53
CA THR A 143 -11.74 2.62 -9.81
C THR A 143 -12.05 1.32 -10.53
N VAL A 144 -13.11 0.64 -10.09
CA VAL A 144 -13.68 -0.51 -10.80
C VAL A 144 -14.84 -0.04 -11.66
N ARG A 145 -14.78 -0.34 -12.95
CA ARG A 145 -15.86 -0.09 -13.91
C ARG A 145 -16.05 -1.31 -14.80
N ARG A 146 -17.27 -1.76 -14.94
CA ARG A 146 -17.59 -2.83 -15.88
C ARG A 146 -17.60 -2.31 -17.31
N LEU A 147 -17.26 -3.18 -18.23
CA LEU A 147 -17.47 -2.88 -19.64
C LEU A 147 -18.96 -2.87 -19.92
N PRO A 148 -19.46 -1.92 -20.73
CA PRO A 148 -20.83 -1.97 -21.21
C PRO A 148 -21.09 -3.29 -21.94
N GLU A 149 -22.11 -4.02 -21.53
CA GLU A 149 -22.48 -5.27 -22.16
C GLU A 149 -23.66 -5.04 -23.10
N VAL A 150 -23.68 -5.76 -24.19
CA VAL A 150 -24.83 -5.95 -25.06
C VAL A 150 -25.31 -7.38 -24.94
N GLY A 151 -26.63 -7.54 -24.85
CA GLY A 151 -27.19 -8.88 -24.85
C GLY A 151 -27.14 -9.53 -26.23
N ASP A 152 -27.76 -10.69 -26.34
CA ASP A 152 -27.79 -11.50 -27.58
C ASP A 152 -28.24 -10.69 -28.80
N ILE A 153 -27.56 -10.92 -29.91
CA ILE A 153 -27.88 -10.31 -31.20
C ILE A 153 -28.73 -11.28 -31.97
N GLY A 154 -29.93 -10.86 -32.30
CA GLY A 154 -30.84 -11.57 -33.23
C GLY A 154 -30.84 -10.87 -34.59
N ASN A 155 -31.20 -11.62 -35.63
CA ASN A 155 -31.42 -11.08 -36.96
C ASN A 155 -32.70 -11.59 -37.60
N GLU A 156 -33.34 -10.73 -38.39
CA GLU A 156 -34.47 -11.05 -39.26
C GLU A 156 -34.15 -10.53 -40.65
N SER A 157 -34.35 -11.37 -41.69
CA SER A 157 -34.08 -11.00 -43.06
C SER A 157 -35.31 -11.24 -43.91
N ASP A 158 -35.61 -10.32 -44.79
CA ASP A 158 -36.56 -10.44 -45.88
C ASP A 158 -35.88 -10.22 -47.26
N ALA A 159 -36.63 -10.17 -48.31
CA ALA A 159 -36.10 -9.98 -49.69
C ALA A 159 -35.48 -8.59 -49.91
N ARG A 160 -35.61 -7.63 -49.02
CA ARG A 160 -35.17 -6.22 -49.18
C ARG A 160 -34.21 -5.77 -48.13
N GLN A 161 -34.26 -6.35 -46.90
CA GLN A 161 -33.45 -5.87 -45.78
C GLN A 161 -33.14 -6.98 -44.78
N THR A 162 -32.05 -6.82 -44.05
CA THR A 162 -31.70 -7.60 -42.88
C THR A 162 -31.65 -6.64 -41.70
N THR A 163 -32.45 -6.97 -40.66
CA THR A 163 -32.50 -6.17 -39.43
C THR A 163 -31.79 -6.94 -38.31
N PHE A 164 -30.86 -6.29 -37.67
CA PHE A 164 -30.21 -6.80 -36.46
C PHE A 164 -30.81 -6.14 -35.25
N ARG A 165 -31.10 -6.92 -34.23
CA ARG A 165 -31.63 -6.44 -32.93
C ARG A 165 -30.78 -7.01 -31.80
N TRP A 166 -30.54 -6.24 -30.80
CA TRP A 166 -29.87 -6.66 -29.58
C TRP A 166 -30.58 -6.10 -28.37
N ARG A 167 -30.36 -6.75 -27.23
CA ARG A 167 -30.88 -6.24 -25.97
C ARG A 167 -30.09 -4.97 -25.61
N ALA A 168 -30.81 -3.87 -25.31
CA ALA A 168 -30.18 -2.66 -24.81
C ALA A 168 -29.47 -2.94 -23.47
N GLY A 169 -28.29 -2.34 -23.32
CA GLY A 169 -27.57 -2.32 -22.05
C GLY A 169 -28.08 -1.21 -21.15
N GLU A 170 -27.17 -0.46 -20.53
CA GLU A 170 -27.50 0.61 -19.61
C GLU A 170 -28.14 1.83 -20.30
N ALA A 171 -28.89 2.64 -19.52
CA ALA A 171 -29.51 3.86 -20.03
C ALA A 171 -28.42 4.84 -20.52
N GLY A 172 -28.61 5.36 -21.75
CA GLY A 172 -27.65 6.28 -22.38
C GLY A 172 -26.46 5.64 -23.09
N GLN A 173 -26.38 4.30 -23.09
CA GLN A 173 -25.35 3.57 -23.81
C GLN A 173 -25.49 3.79 -25.31
N GLN A 174 -24.35 4.03 -25.99
CA GLN A 174 -24.26 4.10 -27.44
C GLN A 174 -23.70 2.80 -27.99
N TYR A 175 -24.14 2.42 -29.19
CA TYR A 175 -23.75 1.17 -29.83
C TYR A 175 -22.95 1.44 -31.10
N ARG A 176 -21.91 0.65 -31.31
CA ARG A 176 -21.18 0.62 -32.57
C ARG A 176 -21.42 -0.73 -33.24
N PHE A 177 -22.14 -0.69 -34.36
CA PHE A 177 -22.39 -1.89 -35.16
C PHE A 177 -21.36 -1.99 -36.27
N GLN A 178 -20.79 -3.17 -36.48
CA GLN A 178 -19.87 -3.51 -37.56
C GLN A 178 -20.21 -4.85 -38.14
N LEU A 179 -20.23 -4.95 -39.47
CA LEU A 179 -20.44 -6.19 -40.21
C LEU A 179 -19.26 -6.42 -41.12
N SER A 180 -18.71 -7.64 -41.14
CA SER A 180 -17.66 -8.07 -42.05
C SER A 180 -18.08 -9.36 -42.77
N ARG A 181 -17.43 -9.65 -43.87
CA ARG A 181 -17.64 -10.91 -44.64
C ARG A 181 -16.50 -11.85 -44.28
#